data_5cd8254260967f747871c72892c13ab3
#
_entry.id   5cd8254260967f747871c72892c13ab3
#
_cell.length_a   1.000
_cell.length_b   1.000
_cell.length_c   1.000
_cell.angle_alpha   90.00
_cell.angle_beta   90.00
_cell.angle_gamma   90.00
#
_symmetry.space_group_name_H-M   'P 1'
#
loop_
_entity.id
_entity.type
_entity.pdbx_description
1 polymer ?
#
loop_
_entity_poly.entity_id
_entity_poly.type
_entity_poly.pdbx_seq_one_letter_code
_entity_poly.pdbx_strand_id
1 'polypeptide(L)'
;MKRILLVSIAGAMLASILSAEPVCVQDTLENYITNNVVCTIGDKIFSNWGYSSATTTAAQVDVVTTPGPTPNLDPAVQFSSGAWNAFPGQTKDATIFFTVAAPAGIMLIEDAGVVVAGSVTGTGTGTVDEHMLNPNTNADIPGSPLHAAVTVGPTNPHVDFVSAGGVPMTSLNVQTFVHVSAGSGSHTTISAITEDFSQITAAPEPVETLLIGSGILALGLVWRKRTSHQS
;
A
#
# COMPACT_ATOMS: atom_id res chain seq x y z
N MET A 1 -64.93 1.71 -12.51
CA MET A 1 -63.66 1.68 -13.29
C MET A 1 -62.59 2.42 -12.52
N LYS A 2 -61.70 1.72 -11.81
CA LYS A 2 -60.56 2.33 -11.07
C LYS A 2 -59.30 2.14 -11.91
N ARG A 3 -58.73 3.21 -12.44
CA ARG A 3 -57.49 3.20 -13.17
C ARG A 3 -56.33 3.05 -12.16
N ILE A 4 -55.60 1.95 -12.26
CA ILE A 4 -54.39 1.71 -11.53
C ILE A 4 -53.25 2.40 -12.31
N LEU A 5 -52.67 3.43 -11.71
CA LEU A 5 -51.48 4.12 -12.22
C LEU A 5 -50.25 3.27 -11.86
N LEU A 6 -49.68 2.59 -12.84
CA LEU A 6 -48.39 1.90 -12.71
C LEU A 6 -47.27 2.96 -12.80
N VAL A 7 -46.71 3.32 -11.66
CA VAL A 7 -45.49 4.14 -11.64
C VAL A 7 -44.31 3.18 -11.85
N SER A 8 -43.78 3.19 -13.06
CA SER A 8 -42.53 2.51 -13.38
C SER A 8 -41.38 3.36 -12.88
N ILE A 9 -40.78 2.97 -11.76
CA ILE A 9 -39.49 3.53 -11.29
C ILE A 9 -38.40 2.86 -12.10
N ALA A 10 -38.00 3.49 -13.19
CA ALA A 10 -36.78 3.15 -13.92
C ALA A 10 -35.58 3.66 -13.08
N GLY A 11 -35.07 2.81 -12.22
CA GLY A 11 -33.80 3.05 -11.55
C GLY A 11 -32.67 2.98 -12.58
N ALA A 12 -32.22 4.14 -13.04
CA ALA A 12 -30.98 4.25 -13.80
C ALA A 12 -29.82 3.87 -12.88
N MET A 13 -29.35 2.63 -12.95
CA MET A 13 -28.05 2.24 -12.42
C MET A 13 -26.99 2.96 -13.27
N LEU A 14 -26.50 4.09 -12.78
CA LEU A 14 -25.25 4.67 -13.23
C LEU A 14 -24.14 3.69 -12.80
N ALA A 15 -23.83 2.74 -13.67
CA ALA A 15 -22.59 2.00 -13.56
C ALA A 15 -21.47 3.01 -13.78
N SER A 16 -20.87 3.48 -12.70
CA SER A 16 -19.59 4.18 -12.74
C SER A 16 -18.62 3.23 -13.43
N ILE A 17 -18.17 3.59 -14.62
CA ILE A 17 -17.07 2.90 -15.28
C ILE A 17 -15.85 3.25 -14.41
N LEU A 18 -15.55 2.43 -13.40
CA LEU A 18 -14.26 2.48 -12.73
C LEU A 18 -13.24 2.10 -13.81
N SER A 19 -12.55 3.10 -14.32
CA SER A 19 -11.33 2.86 -15.09
C SER A 19 -10.37 2.15 -14.14
N ALA A 20 -9.98 0.93 -14.46
CA ALA A 20 -8.95 0.24 -13.70
C ALA A 20 -7.64 1.03 -13.86
N GLU A 21 -6.98 1.33 -12.75
CA GLU A 21 -5.67 1.95 -12.79
C GLU A 21 -4.68 1.05 -13.55
N PRO A 22 -3.74 1.63 -14.31
CA PRO A 22 -2.75 0.85 -15.04
C PRO A 22 -1.88 0.04 -14.07
N VAL A 23 -1.39 -1.11 -14.51
CA VAL A 23 -0.42 -1.90 -13.74
C VAL A 23 0.91 -1.14 -13.71
N CYS A 24 1.56 -1.09 -12.56
CA CYS A 24 2.90 -0.50 -12.44
C CYS A 24 3.89 -1.31 -13.30
N VAL A 25 4.76 -0.60 -13.99
CA VAL A 25 5.79 -1.19 -14.85
C VAL A 25 7.17 -0.79 -14.35
N GLN A 26 8.17 -1.60 -14.63
CA GLN A 26 9.55 -1.25 -14.28
C GLN A 26 9.97 0.03 -14.99
N ASP A 27 10.43 1.04 -14.21
CA ASP A 27 10.92 2.31 -14.70
C ASP A 27 11.76 3.00 -13.61
N THR A 28 12.38 4.13 -13.91
CA THR A 28 13.08 4.94 -12.92
C THR A 28 12.09 5.67 -12.00
N LEU A 29 12.48 5.88 -10.74
CA LEU A 29 11.68 6.65 -9.79
C LEU A 29 11.49 8.11 -10.27
N GLU A 30 12.45 8.68 -11.01
CA GLU A 30 12.29 10.00 -11.64
C GLU A 30 11.11 10.04 -12.62
N ASN A 31 10.93 9.00 -13.45
CA ASN A 31 9.80 8.93 -14.37
C ASN A 31 8.47 8.79 -13.62
N TYR A 32 8.43 8.01 -12.53
CA TYR A 32 7.27 7.90 -11.66
C TYR A 32 6.88 9.25 -11.06
N ILE A 33 7.86 10.02 -10.57
CA ILE A 33 7.64 11.36 -9.98
C ILE A 33 7.20 12.36 -11.06
N THR A 34 7.94 12.44 -12.17
CA THR A 34 7.72 13.46 -13.22
C THR A 34 6.37 13.30 -13.89
N ASN A 35 5.93 12.06 -14.11
CA ASN A 35 4.66 11.74 -14.76
C ASN A 35 3.50 11.59 -13.78
N ASN A 36 3.72 11.82 -12.47
CA ASN A 36 2.72 11.60 -11.42
C ASN A 36 2.02 10.24 -11.57
N VAL A 37 2.81 9.18 -11.70
CA VAL A 37 2.29 7.83 -11.99
C VAL A 37 1.38 7.36 -10.86
N VAL A 38 0.16 6.96 -11.23
CA VAL A 38 -0.75 6.20 -10.38
C VAL A 38 -0.91 4.83 -11.02
N CYS A 39 -0.60 3.77 -10.29
CA CYS A 39 -0.60 2.42 -10.85
C CYS A 39 -0.89 1.36 -9.78
N THR A 40 -1.17 0.14 -10.22
CA THR A 40 -1.49 -0.99 -9.33
C THR A 40 -0.39 -2.04 -9.34
N ILE A 41 -0.11 -2.61 -8.16
CA ILE A 41 0.64 -3.86 -7.99
C ILE A 41 -0.28 -4.80 -7.22
N GLY A 42 -0.68 -5.91 -7.85
CA GLY A 42 -1.71 -6.76 -7.28
C GLY A 42 -3.01 -6.00 -7.10
N ASP A 43 -3.47 -5.91 -5.88
CA ASP A 43 -4.69 -5.22 -5.48
C ASP A 43 -4.43 -3.88 -4.74
N LYS A 44 -3.21 -3.38 -4.75
CA LYS A 44 -2.85 -2.08 -4.15
C LYS A 44 -2.64 -1.02 -5.22
N ILE A 45 -3.01 0.21 -4.87
CA ILE A 45 -2.79 1.40 -5.69
C ILE A 45 -1.62 2.16 -5.10
N PHE A 46 -0.63 2.46 -5.93
CA PHE A 46 0.56 3.22 -5.56
C PHE A 46 0.55 4.58 -6.27
N SER A 47 0.90 5.64 -5.54
CA SER A 47 0.84 7.02 -6.03
C SER A 47 1.72 7.97 -5.19
N ASN A 48 1.75 9.25 -5.55
CA ASN A 48 2.41 10.33 -4.79
C ASN A 48 3.91 10.06 -4.56
N TRP A 49 4.59 9.56 -5.58
CA TRP A 49 6.01 9.24 -5.54
C TRP A 49 6.87 10.47 -5.31
N GLY A 50 7.92 10.32 -4.50
CA GLY A 50 8.86 11.38 -4.23
C GLY A 50 10.24 10.84 -3.83
N TYR A 51 11.25 11.68 -3.95
CA TYR A 51 12.62 11.35 -3.61
C TYR A 51 13.37 12.57 -3.07
N SER A 52 14.19 12.37 -2.05
CA SER A 52 15.07 13.40 -1.52
C SER A 52 16.42 12.81 -1.14
N SER A 53 17.49 13.37 -1.66
CA SER A 53 18.86 13.00 -1.29
C SER A 53 19.83 14.12 -1.70
N ALA A 54 20.90 14.30 -0.94
CA ALA A 54 22.00 15.20 -1.26
C ALA A 54 23.07 14.54 -2.15
N THR A 55 23.08 13.22 -2.25
CA THR A 55 24.19 12.44 -2.85
C THR A 55 23.79 11.54 -4.01
N THR A 56 22.51 11.33 -4.22
CA THR A 56 21.95 10.47 -5.26
C THR A 56 20.73 11.13 -5.90
N THR A 57 20.30 10.67 -7.06
CA THR A 57 19.12 11.22 -7.77
C THR A 57 18.05 10.15 -7.96
N ALA A 58 16.81 10.56 -8.16
CA ALA A 58 15.70 9.65 -8.44
C ALA A 58 15.90 8.85 -9.74
N ALA A 59 16.64 9.41 -10.72
CA ALA A 59 17.01 8.72 -11.96
C ALA A 59 17.95 7.50 -11.75
N GLN A 60 18.59 7.42 -10.58
CA GLN A 60 19.48 6.31 -10.22
C GLN A 60 18.77 5.21 -9.41
N VAL A 61 17.46 5.36 -9.18
CA VAL A 61 16.62 4.41 -8.45
C VAL A 61 15.60 3.82 -9.42
N ASP A 62 15.64 2.52 -9.60
CA ASP A 62 14.64 1.78 -10.37
C ASP A 62 13.50 1.32 -9.46
N VAL A 63 12.29 1.51 -9.92
CA VAL A 63 11.07 0.92 -9.34
C VAL A 63 10.80 -0.38 -10.07
N VAL A 64 10.82 -1.47 -9.33
CA VAL A 64 10.57 -2.83 -9.85
C VAL A 64 9.33 -3.38 -9.18
N THR A 65 8.41 -3.88 -9.98
CA THR A 65 7.21 -4.54 -9.47
C THR A 65 7.51 -6.02 -9.27
N THR A 66 7.46 -6.48 -8.04
CA THR A 66 7.51 -7.90 -7.76
C THR A 66 6.10 -8.40 -7.50
N PRO A 67 5.55 -9.30 -8.35
CA PRO A 67 4.42 -10.07 -7.89
C PRO A 67 4.91 -10.80 -6.64
N GLY A 68 4.23 -10.60 -5.51
CA GLY A 68 4.56 -11.25 -4.26
C GLY A 68 4.77 -12.77 -4.42
N PRO A 69 5.46 -13.44 -3.49
CA PRO A 69 5.83 -14.86 -3.61
C PRO A 69 4.64 -15.80 -3.78
N THR A 70 3.43 -15.31 -3.58
CA THR A 70 2.17 -15.99 -3.88
C THR A 70 1.22 -15.04 -4.59
N PRO A 71 0.48 -15.49 -5.64
CA PRO A 71 -0.30 -14.61 -6.53
C PRO A 71 -1.41 -13.78 -5.85
N ASN A 72 -1.61 -13.84 -4.56
CA ASN A 72 -2.74 -13.21 -3.88
C ASN A 72 -2.44 -12.59 -2.50
N LEU A 73 -1.20 -12.55 -2.00
CA LEU A 73 -1.06 -12.24 -0.59
C LEU A 73 -0.29 -10.95 -0.28
N ASP A 74 0.78 -10.59 -0.95
CA ASP A 74 1.54 -9.41 -0.56
C ASP A 74 2.16 -8.72 -1.77
N PRO A 75 1.42 -7.84 -2.46
CA PRO A 75 1.99 -7.05 -3.54
C PRO A 75 3.10 -6.17 -2.99
N ALA A 76 4.28 -6.28 -3.59
CA ALA A 76 5.47 -5.59 -3.16
C ALA A 76 5.98 -4.63 -4.23
N VAL A 77 6.44 -3.46 -3.80
CA VAL A 77 7.26 -2.56 -4.59
C VAL A 77 8.72 -2.74 -4.19
N GLN A 78 9.60 -2.86 -5.16
CA GLN A 78 11.03 -2.91 -4.91
C GLN A 78 11.70 -1.68 -5.49
N PHE A 79 12.54 -1.04 -4.70
CA PHE A 79 13.46 0.01 -5.13
C PHE A 79 14.85 -0.59 -5.26
N SER A 80 15.51 -0.42 -6.41
CA SER A 80 16.88 -0.86 -6.59
C SER A 80 17.78 0.27 -7.05
N SER A 81 19.01 0.33 -6.53
CA SER A 81 19.95 1.38 -6.89
C SER A 81 21.39 0.94 -6.71
N GLY A 82 22.20 1.11 -7.75
CA GLY A 82 23.65 1.03 -7.64
C GLY A 82 24.29 2.26 -6.99
N ALA A 83 23.52 3.34 -6.76
CA ALA A 83 24.03 4.57 -6.18
C ALA A 83 24.04 4.56 -4.63
N TRP A 84 23.31 3.65 -3.99
CA TRP A 84 23.36 3.43 -2.53
C TRP A 84 24.57 2.57 -2.14
N ASN A 85 25.72 3.10 -2.48
CA ASN A 85 27.01 2.44 -2.35
C ASN A 85 28.01 3.42 -1.74
N ALA A 86 28.50 3.14 -0.53
CA ALA A 86 29.47 3.93 0.20
C ALA A 86 30.84 3.27 0.17
N PHE A 87 31.84 4.04 -0.26
CA PHE A 87 33.25 3.70 -0.17
C PHE A 87 33.85 4.22 1.14
N PRO A 88 35.10 3.85 1.50
CA PRO A 88 35.73 4.25 2.75
C PRO A 88 35.57 5.75 3.07
N GLY A 89 34.99 6.05 4.24
CA GLY A 89 34.76 7.41 4.72
C GLY A 89 33.57 8.13 4.08
N GLN A 90 32.78 7.45 3.26
CA GLN A 90 31.58 8.03 2.66
C GLN A 90 30.31 7.65 3.42
N THR A 91 29.32 8.55 3.33
CA THR A 91 27.94 8.31 3.76
C THR A 91 27.00 8.71 2.62
N LYS A 92 25.95 7.93 2.42
CA LYS A 92 24.87 8.17 1.48
C LYS A 92 23.54 8.12 2.22
N ASP A 93 22.73 9.15 2.05
CA ASP A 93 21.40 9.24 2.63
C ASP A 93 20.39 9.52 1.54
N ALA A 94 19.25 8.85 1.60
CA ALA A 94 18.13 9.09 0.71
C ALA A 94 16.82 8.87 1.45
N THR A 95 15.76 9.52 0.95
CA THR A 95 14.38 9.28 1.41
C THR A 95 13.50 9.06 0.20
N ILE A 96 12.77 7.96 0.20
CA ILE A 96 11.74 7.63 -0.78
C ILE A 96 10.39 7.93 -0.16
N PHE A 97 9.46 8.44 -0.94
CA PHE A 97 8.09 8.73 -0.52
C PHE A 97 7.12 8.11 -1.51
N PHE A 98 6.03 7.55 -1.02
CA PHE A 98 4.88 7.17 -1.83
C PHE A 98 3.64 6.99 -0.96
N THR A 99 2.49 6.87 -1.60
CA THR A 99 1.25 6.47 -0.96
C THR A 99 0.84 5.11 -1.48
N VAL A 100 0.48 4.20 -0.58
CA VAL A 100 -0.16 2.92 -0.89
C VAL A 100 -1.61 2.96 -0.42
N ALA A 101 -2.53 2.51 -1.25
CA ALA A 101 -3.96 2.47 -0.93
C ALA A 101 -4.56 1.11 -1.30
N ALA A 102 -5.47 0.64 -0.47
CA ALA A 102 -6.33 -0.49 -0.78
C ALA A 102 -7.54 -0.03 -1.61
N PRO A 103 -8.15 -0.90 -2.45
CA PRO A 103 -9.36 -0.56 -3.18
C PRO A 103 -10.48 -0.10 -2.25
N ALA A 104 -11.15 0.99 -2.62
CA ALA A 104 -12.15 1.63 -1.77
C ALA A 104 -13.31 0.69 -1.41
N GLY A 105 -13.68 0.64 -0.13
CA GLY A 105 -14.88 0.00 0.38
C GLY A 105 -14.82 -1.53 0.53
N ILE A 106 -13.72 -2.18 0.16
CA ILE A 106 -13.63 -3.65 0.16
C ILE A 106 -12.48 -4.13 1.05
N MET A 107 -11.35 -3.45 1.04
CA MET A 107 -10.11 -3.89 1.65
C MET A 107 -9.48 -2.79 2.52
N LEU A 108 -8.69 -3.20 3.48
CA LEU A 108 -7.90 -2.34 4.37
C LEU A 108 -6.49 -2.91 4.46
N ILE A 109 -5.48 -2.05 4.46
CA ILE A 109 -4.09 -2.45 4.71
C ILE A 109 -3.97 -2.83 6.19
N GLU A 110 -3.51 -4.04 6.46
CA GLU A 110 -3.42 -4.61 7.81
C GLU A 110 -1.98 -4.62 8.32
N ASP A 111 -1.04 -4.90 7.44
CA ASP A 111 0.37 -4.98 7.78
C ASP A 111 1.29 -4.44 6.69
N ALA A 112 2.56 -4.29 7.04
CA ALA A 112 3.64 -3.97 6.13
C ALA A 112 4.93 -4.66 6.53
N GLY A 113 5.79 -4.89 5.55
CA GLY A 113 7.12 -5.44 5.76
C GLY A 113 8.16 -4.76 4.89
N VAL A 114 9.40 -4.73 5.38
CA VAL A 114 10.55 -4.23 4.62
C VAL A 114 11.68 -5.25 4.59
N VAL A 115 12.16 -5.53 3.38
CA VAL A 115 13.29 -6.45 3.13
C VAL A 115 14.40 -5.66 2.47
N VAL A 116 15.62 -5.77 3.03
CA VAL A 116 16.79 -5.07 2.50
C VAL A 116 17.80 -6.09 1.97
N ALA A 117 18.22 -5.91 0.72
CA ALA A 117 19.32 -6.64 0.11
C ALA A 117 20.54 -5.73 0.01
N GLY A 118 21.71 -6.26 0.37
CA GLY A 118 22.95 -5.51 0.31
C GLY A 118 24.14 -6.29 0.86
N SER A 119 25.24 -5.59 1.03
CA SER A 119 26.47 -6.17 1.60
C SER A 119 27.23 -5.14 2.42
N VAL A 120 27.88 -5.60 3.47
CA VAL A 120 28.78 -4.81 4.32
C VAL A 120 30.10 -5.52 4.42
N THR A 121 31.20 -4.80 4.23
CA THR A 121 32.55 -5.27 4.53
C THR A 121 33.20 -4.33 5.55
N GLY A 122 33.89 -4.88 6.53
CA GLY A 122 34.55 -4.10 7.58
C GLY A 122 33.56 -3.49 8.57
N THR A 123 33.70 -2.20 8.87
CA THR A 123 32.94 -1.46 9.91
C THR A 123 31.83 -0.58 9.33
N GLY A 124 31.32 -0.90 8.15
CA GLY A 124 30.24 -0.16 7.52
C GLY A 124 28.85 -0.51 8.12
N THR A 125 27.87 0.32 7.84
CA THR A 125 26.47 0.12 8.18
C THR A 125 25.57 0.47 6.99
N GLY A 126 24.54 -0.33 6.74
CA GLY A 126 23.45 -0.03 5.82
C GLY A 126 22.15 -0.25 6.55
N THR A 127 21.34 0.79 6.69
CA THR A 127 20.05 0.71 7.39
C THR A 127 18.93 1.31 6.55
N VAL A 128 17.75 0.79 6.74
CA VAL A 128 16.51 1.31 6.17
C VAL A 128 15.50 1.44 7.30
N ASP A 129 14.97 2.64 7.47
CA ASP A 129 13.89 2.95 8.39
C ASP A 129 12.64 3.29 7.57
N GLU A 130 11.61 2.46 7.65
CA GLU A 130 10.35 2.68 6.95
C GLU A 130 9.30 3.22 7.92
N HIS A 131 8.87 4.45 7.68
CA HIS A 131 7.82 5.13 8.41
C HIS A 131 6.50 5.00 7.65
N MET A 132 5.52 4.39 8.28
CA MET A 132 4.15 4.33 7.79
C MET A 132 3.32 5.36 8.51
N LEU A 133 2.83 6.34 7.75
CA LEU A 133 2.15 7.51 8.30
C LEU A 133 0.66 7.46 7.99
N ASN A 134 -0.14 7.83 8.98
CA ASN A 134 -1.56 8.09 8.76
C ASN A 134 -1.73 9.30 7.83
N PRO A 135 -2.40 9.16 6.66
CA PRO A 135 -2.48 10.23 5.67
C PRO A 135 -3.23 11.48 6.17
N ASN A 136 -4.07 11.36 7.20
CA ASN A 136 -4.84 12.48 7.75
C ASN A 136 -4.07 13.26 8.81
N THR A 137 -3.22 12.60 9.59
CA THR A 137 -2.50 13.22 10.71
C THR A 137 -1.01 13.39 10.45
N ASN A 138 -0.48 12.69 9.45
CA ASN A 138 0.95 12.58 9.13
C ASN A 138 1.80 12.11 10.32
N ALA A 139 1.19 11.33 11.22
CA ALA A 139 1.87 10.72 12.35
C ALA A 139 2.12 9.25 12.07
N ASP A 140 3.19 8.70 12.64
CA ASP A 140 3.46 7.26 12.61
C ASP A 140 2.28 6.46 13.13
N ILE A 141 1.94 5.39 12.43
CA ILE A 141 0.98 4.41 12.94
C ILE A 141 1.66 3.46 13.94
N PRO A 142 0.90 2.80 14.83
CA PRO A 142 1.45 1.82 15.75
C PRO A 142 2.26 0.73 15.03
N GLY A 143 3.47 0.48 15.54
CA GLY A 143 4.43 -0.45 14.94
C GLY A 143 5.44 0.18 13.97
N SER A 144 5.22 1.40 13.53
CA SER A 144 6.17 2.19 12.75
C SER A 144 7.14 2.95 13.68
N PRO A 145 8.42 3.20 13.28
CA PRO A 145 9.04 2.71 12.05
C PRO A 145 9.45 1.24 12.09
N LEU A 146 9.53 0.62 10.91
CA LEU A 146 10.23 -0.64 10.70
C LEU A 146 11.70 -0.37 10.46
N HIS A 147 12.58 -1.11 11.14
CA HIS A 147 14.02 -0.96 11.00
C HIS A 147 14.64 -2.21 10.40
N ALA A 148 15.17 -2.11 9.19
CA ALA A 148 15.94 -3.15 8.53
C ALA A 148 17.40 -2.75 8.41
N ALA A 149 18.31 -3.72 8.52
CA ALA A 149 19.74 -3.46 8.42
C ALA A 149 20.44 -4.52 7.57
N VAL A 150 21.40 -4.07 6.77
CA VAL A 150 22.36 -4.95 6.11
C VAL A 150 23.44 -5.28 7.11
N THR A 151 23.31 -6.43 7.76
CA THR A 151 24.29 -6.99 8.69
C THR A 151 24.72 -8.36 8.17
N VAL A 152 25.55 -9.06 8.97
CA VAL A 152 25.87 -10.48 8.70
C VAL A 152 24.62 -11.35 8.97
N GLY A 153 23.60 -11.14 8.16
CA GLY A 153 22.26 -11.75 8.23
C GLY A 153 21.19 -10.66 8.03
N PRO A 154 20.45 -10.62 6.92
CA PRO A 154 19.43 -9.61 6.70
C PRO A 154 18.34 -9.73 7.77
N THR A 155 17.95 -8.62 8.35
CA THR A 155 16.75 -8.51 9.18
C THR A 155 15.61 -8.10 8.27
N ASN A 156 14.49 -8.80 8.34
CA ASN A 156 13.29 -8.54 7.55
C ASN A 156 12.16 -8.21 8.54
N PRO A 157 12.10 -7.00 9.07
CA PRO A 157 11.04 -6.62 10.01
C PRO A 157 9.70 -6.57 9.28
N HIS A 158 8.69 -7.07 9.96
CA HIS A 158 7.30 -7.04 9.55
C HIS A 158 6.45 -6.59 10.74
N VAL A 159 5.41 -5.79 10.48
CA VAL A 159 4.49 -5.34 11.52
C VAL A 159 3.05 -5.59 11.10
N ASP A 160 2.31 -6.26 11.97
CA ASP A 160 0.84 -6.31 11.96
C ASP A 160 0.33 -5.12 12.80
N PHE A 161 -0.37 -4.17 12.15
CA PHE A 161 -0.85 -2.95 12.79
C PHE A 161 -1.85 -3.22 13.90
N VAL A 162 -2.67 -4.25 13.76
CA VAL A 162 -3.66 -4.64 14.77
C VAL A 162 -2.97 -5.18 16.02
N SER A 163 -1.99 -6.06 15.85
CA SER A 163 -1.18 -6.60 16.95
C SER A 163 -0.35 -5.52 17.64
N ALA A 164 0.05 -4.47 16.93
CA ALA A 164 0.74 -3.31 17.48
C ALA A 164 -0.21 -2.28 18.15
N GLY A 165 -1.52 -2.56 18.20
CA GLY A 165 -2.53 -1.68 18.80
C GLY A 165 -3.07 -0.60 17.85
N GLY A 166 -2.81 -0.74 16.54
CA GLY A 166 -3.37 0.09 15.49
C GLY A 166 -4.68 -0.45 14.94
N VAL A 167 -5.13 0.16 13.86
CA VAL A 167 -6.30 -0.26 13.09
C VAL A 167 -5.93 -0.36 11.63
N PRO A 168 -6.52 -1.30 10.87
CA PRO A 168 -6.31 -1.38 9.43
C PRO A 168 -6.70 -0.07 8.73
N MET A 169 -5.96 0.32 7.72
CA MET A 169 -6.07 1.61 7.05
C MET A 169 -6.48 1.45 5.59
N THR A 170 -7.26 2.39 5.05
CA THR A 170 -7.58 2.44 3.61
C THR A 170 -6.39 2.89 2.78
N SER A 171 -5.48 3.67 3.36
CA SER A 171 -4.25 4.13 2.72
C SER A 171 -3.20 4.51 3.75
N LEU A 172 -1.94 4.49 3.34
CA LEU A 172 -0.77 4.90 4.11
C LEU A 172 0.12 5.81 3.26
N ASN A 173 0.70 6.83 3.89
CA ASN A 173 1.87 7.50 3.34
C ASN A 173 3.12 6.80 3.87
N VAL A 174 4.00 6.40 2.99
CA VAL A 174 5.23 5.68 3.33
C VAL A 174 6.42 6.59 3.11
N GLN A 175 7.35 6.59 4.07
CA GLN A 175 8.63 7.29 3.99
C GLN A 175 9.74 6.32 4.35
N THR A 176 10.58 6.01 3.39
CA THR A 176 11.68 5.05 3.52
C THR A 176 12.99 5.80 3.58
N PHE A 177 13.62 5.83 4.74
CA PHE A 177 14.92 6.45 4.96
C PHE A 177 16.01 5.40 4.74
N VAL A 178 16.88 5.68 3.77
CA VAL A 178 18.02 4.84 3.41
C VAL A 178 19.30 5.51 3.93
N HIS A 179 20.06 4.79 4.76
CA HIS A 179 21.35 5.24 5.24
C HIS A 179 22.42 4.20 4.94
N VAL A 180 23.49 4.60 4.24
CA VAL A 180 24.62 3.73 3.91
C VAL A 180 25.90 4.44 4.31
N SER A 181 26.67 3.85 5.20
CA SER A 181 27.92 4.41 5.71
C SER A 181 29.05 3.38 5.65
N ALA A 182 30.23 3.80 5.22
CA ALA A 182 31.42 2.96 5.18
C ALA A 182 32.54 3.59 6.03
N GLY A 183 33.01 2.86 7.02
CA GLY A 183 34.18 3.24 7.82
C GLY A 183 35.48 3.13 7.02
N SER A 184 36.62 3.41 7.67
CA SER A 184 37.95 3.30 7.05
C SER A 184 38.21 1.85 6.58
N GLY A 185 38.53 1.65 5.31
CA GLY A 185 38.76 0.34 4.72
C GLY A 185 37.52 -0.52 4.53
N SER A 186 36.33 0.06 4.67
CA SER A 186 35.04 -0.63 4.54
C SER A 186 34.34 -0.28 3.26
N HIS A 187 33.38 -1.14 2.85
CA HIS A 187 32.49 -0.90 1.73
C HIS A 187 31.09 -1.37 2.14
N THR A 188 30.07 -0.54 1.88
CA THR A 188 28.70 -0.86 2.24
C THR A 188 27.80 -0.54 1.06
N THR A 189 26.91 -1.46 0.74
CA THR A 189 25.95 -1.31 -0.36
C THR A 189 24.57 -1.76 0.13
N ILE A 190 23.54 -0.97 -0.19
CA ILE A 190 22.16 -1.41 -0.27
C ILE A 190 21.84 -1.50 -1.76
N SER A 191 21.53 -2.69 -2.24
CA SER A 191 21.24 -2.94 -3.67
C SER A 191 19.75 -2.92 -3.98
N ALA A 192 18.92 -3.30 -3.02
CA ALA A 192 17.47 -3.28 -3.16
C ALA A 192 16.78 -3.16 -1.79
N ILE A 193 15.61 -2.54 -1.82
CA ILE A 193 14.64 -2.45 -0.72
C ILE A 193 13.33 -2.95 -1.28
N THR A 194 12.71 -3.93 -0.64
CA THR A 194 11.40 -4.45 -1.02
C THR A 194 10.43 -4.15 0.10
N GLU A 195 9.33 -3.50 -0.22
CA GLU A 195 8.28 -3.11 0.71
C GLU A 195 6.99 -3.83 0.30
N ASP A 196 6.44 -4.61 1.20
CA ASP A 196 5.24 -5.41 1.01
C ASP A 196 4.11 -4.96 1.93
N PHE A 197 2.88 -5.09 1.46
CA PHE A 197 1.70 -4.65 2.17
C PHE A 197 0.60 -5.69 2.05
N SER A 198 0.16 -6.26 3.15
CA SER A 198 -0.99 -7.15 3.15
C SER A 198 -2.28 -6.43 3.51
N GLN A 199 -3.39 -7.10 3.33
CA GLN A 199 -4.71 -6.52 3.55
C GLN A 199 -5.73 -7.54 4.04
N ILE A 200 -6.75 -7.00 4.71
CA ILE A 200 -7.95 -7.74 5.10
C ILE A 200 -9.18 -7.18 4.40
N THR A 201 -10.22 -7.99 4.30
CA THR A 201 -11.54 -7.52 3.88
C THR A 201 -12.11 -6.57 4.93
N ALA A 202 -12.54 -5.38 4.50
CA ALA A 202 -13.29 -4.50 5.35
C ALA A 202 -14.59 -5.20 5.81
N ALA A 203 -14.88 -5.16 7.09
CA ALA A 203 -16.16 -5.67 7.58
C ALA A 203 -17.30 -4.87 6.91
N PRO A 204 -18.38 -5.53 6.41
CA PRO A 204 -19.52 -4.82 5.85
C PRO A 204 -20.05 -3.79 6.84
N GLU A 205 -20.24 -2.56 6.40
CA GLU A 205 -20.77 -1.52 7.26
C GLU A 205 -22.16 -1.91 7.78
N PRO A 206 -22.49 -1.59 9.05
CA PRO A 206 -23.80 -1.93 9.64
C PRO A 206 -24.99 -1.37 8.82
N VAL A 207 -24.76 -0.28 8.07
CA VAL A 207 -25.77 0.35 7.22
C VAL A 207 -26.13 -0.54 6.02
N GLU A 208 -25.18 -1.21 5.41
CA GLU A 208 -25.43 -2.12 4.27
C GLU A 208 -26.21 -3.36 4.73
N THR A 209 -25.85 -3.94 5.85
CA THR A 209 -26.59 -5.07 6.47
C THR A 209 -27.99 -4.66 6.88
N LEU A 210 -28.18 -3.45 7.40
CA LEU A 210 -29.49 -2.89 7.74
C LEU A 210 -30.34 -2.65 6.48
N LEU A 211 -29.74 -2.16 5.39
CA LEU A 211 -30.44 -1.91 4.14
C LEU A 211 -30.90 -3.22 3.50
N ILE A 212 -30.07 -4.24 3.46
CA ILE A 212 -30.43 -5.58 2.98
C ILE A 212 -31.52 -6.19 3.86
N GLY A 213 -31.37 -6.12 5.18
CA GLY A 213 -32.37 -6.61 6.14
C GLY A 213 -33.71 -5.90 6.02
N SER A 214 -33.73 -4.59 5.86
CA SER A 214 -34.96 -3.80 5.68
C SER A 214 -35.63 -4.06 4.33
N GLY A 215 -34.85 -4.29 3.27
CA GLY A 215 -35.36 -4.68 1.97
C GLY A 215 -36.07 -6.04 1.97
N ILE A 216 -35.51 -7.04 2.66
CA ILE A 216 -36.12 -8.37 2.82
C ILE A 216 -37.39 -8.30 3.66
N LEU A 217 -37.40 -7.51 4.75
CA LEU A 217 -38.60 -7.27 5.58
C LEU A 217 -39.71 -6.60 4.78
N ALA A 218 -39.42 -5.59 3.97
CA ALA A 218 -40.38 -4.91 3.13
C ALA A 218 -41.02 -5.86 2.09
N LEU A 219 -40.19 -6.70 1.44
CA LEU A 219 -40.66 -7.72 0.50
C LEU A 219 -41.56 -8.78 1.20
N GLY A 220 -41.20 -9.22 2.40
CA GLY A 220 -41.99 -10.16 3.18
C GLY A 220 -43.38 -9.61 3.56
N LEU A 221 -43.45 -8.33 3.94
CA LEU A 221 -44.72 -7.66 4.27
C LEU A 221 -45.63 -7.48 3.05
N VAL A 222 -45.05 -7.17 1.87
CA VAL A 222 -45.81 -7.06 0.63
C VAL A 222 -46.39 -8.43 0.21
N TRP A 223 -45.61 -9.48 0.36
CA TRP A 223 -46.02 -10.84 0.04
C TRP A 223 -47.16 -11.32 0.97
N ARG A 224 -47.05 -11.09 2.24
CA ARG A 224 -48.09 -11.46 3.24
C ARG A 224 -49.43 -10.75 2.96
N LYS A 225 -49.38 -9.48 2.49
CA LYS A 225 -50.59 -8.72 2.16
C LYS A 225 -51.30 -9.24 0.89
N ARG A 226 -50.56 -9.85 -0.04
CA ARG A 226 -51.14 -10.46 -1.25
C ARG A 226 -51.86 -11.78 -0.97
N THR A 227 -51.32 -12.59 -0.05
CA THR A 227 -51.93 -13.89 0.28
C THR A 227 -53.19 -13.75 1.14
N SER A 228 -53.35 -12.68 1.93
CA SER A 228 -54.56 -12.45 2.75
C SER A 228 -55.77 -11.92 1.97
N HIS A 229 -55.61 -11.57 0.68
CA HIS A 229 -56.74 -11.15 -0.18
C HIS A 229 -57.31 -12.26 -1.07
N GLN A 230 -56.81 -13.51 -0.95
CA GLN A 230 -57.24 -14.65 -1.75
C GLN A 230 -58.00 -15.70 -0.92
N SER A 231 -58.37 -15.43 0.33
CA SER A 231 -59.18 -16.29 1.18
C SER A 231 -60.57 -15.67 1.43
#